data_01a055313a78fe5ceae8746f2c05e456
#
_entry.id   01a055313a78fe5ceae8746f2c05e456
#
_cell.length_a   1.000
_cell.length_b   1.000
_cell.length_c   1.000
_cell.angle_alpha   90.00
_cell.angle_beta   90.00
_cell.angle_gamma   90.00
#
_symmetry.space_group_name_H-M   'P 1'
#
loop_
_entity.id
_entity.type
_entity.pdbx_description
1 polymer ?
#
loop_
_entity_poly.entity_id
_entity_poly.type
_entity_poly.pdbx_seq_one_letter_code
_entity_poly.pdbx_strand_id
1 'polypeptide(L)'
;MFAGQDEMLGYLKALATEFGLYEHIKFNNRIVRSEWNEELKAWEIATSTGDIYYGRVFVGAWGQLSKPKVPDFAGRETFEGTQFHSAEWDHAVDLKGKNVAVVGNAASAVQLVPEVAKEAGHLAVFQRSANYILPRNQVIFTDEELREFQENPESYRAIRQEIHDTREDGFERTRKGTDAAQEGVEQAMEHLTSQVNDPELVKKLTPTFAFGCKRILRSDDFYPTFNRDNVSLVTEGIEEITPQGIRTADGVEHEFDVIIYATGFYSQEFQGDLPVIGRGGLDLRERWGNAPEAYLGMTVDGFPNFFMLYGPNTNLNHHSVVAMLEEQDKYIRQAVEFLRDNPDKVLDVDPQVLRDFNDRIQADLNESAFSADCSSWYKNEDGKVINNWSGNVAEYQDLTRTLELADYGVA
;
A
#
# COMPACT_ATOMS: atom_id res chain seq x y z
N MET A 1 -16.47 -3.18 11.88
CA MET A 1 -15.28 -2.26 11.87
C MET A 1 -14.53 -2.29 10.53
N PHE A 2 -14.39 -3.45 9.88
CA PHE A 2 -13.76 -3.55 8.56
C PHE A 2 -14.84 -3.83 7.50
N ALA A 3 -15.17 -2.81 6.70
CA ALA A 3 -16.15 -2.91 5.63
C ALA A 3 -15.69 -3.83 4.50
N GLY A 4 -16.62 -4.48 3.81
CA GLY A 4 -16.36 -5.25 2.60
C GLY A 4 -16.14 -4.35 1.37
N GLN A 5 -15.66 -4.93 0.27
CA GLN A 5 -15.39 -4.20 -0.97
C GLN A 5 -16.64 -3.52 -1.52
N ASP A 6 -17.76 -4.23 -1.58
CA ASP A 6 -19.01 -3.70 -2.13
C ASP A 6 -19.55 -2.51 -1.34
N GLU A 7 -19.43 -2.57 0.00
CA GLU A 7 -19.82 -1.47 0.88
C GLU A 7 -18.92 -0.24 0.67
N MET A 8 -17.60 -0.43 0.62
CA MET A 8 -16.66 0.66 0.35
C MET A 8 -16.86 1.28 -1.03
N LEU A 9 -17.05 0.46 -2.06
CA LEU A 9 -17.31 0.93 -3.42
C LEU A 9 -18.65 1.67 -3.50
N GLY A 10 -19.68 1.15 -2.83
CA GLY A 10 -21.00 1.79 -2.72
C GLY A 10 -20.90 3.17 -2.07
N TYR A 11 -20.17 3.27 -0.97
CA TYR A 11 -19.91 4.53 -0.27
C TYR A 11 -19.20 5.56 -1.17
N LEU A 12 -18.11 5.16 -1.86
CA LEU A 12 -17.38 6.07 -2.76
C LEU A 12 -18.26 6.57 -3.94
N LYS A 13 -19.08 5.68 -4.52
CA LYS A 13 -20.02 6.06 -5.57
C LYS A 13 -21.08 7.02 -5.07
N ALA A 14 -21.62 6.81 -3.87
CA ALA A 14 -22.58 7.71 -3.24
C ALA A 14 -22.00 9.10 -3.03
N LEU A 15 -20.77 9.19 -2.45
CA LEU A 15 -20.07 10.47 -2.30
C LEU A 15 -19.86 11.17 -3.65
N ALA A 16 -19.38 10.44 -4.65
CA ALA A 16 -19.14 11.02 -5.98
C ALA A 16 -20.42 11.59 -6.60
N THR A 17 -21.57 10.97 -6.33
CA THR A 17 -22.88 11.45 -6.78
C THR A 17 -23.34 12.66 -5.97
N GLU A 18 -23.27 12.58 -4.65
CA GLU A 18 -23.72 13.63 -3.74
C GLU A 18 -22.98 14.95 -3.95
N PHE A 19 -21.65 14.87 -4.15
CA PHE A 19 -20.81 16.04 -4.38
C PHE A 19 -20.64 16.42 -5.86
N GLY A 20 -21.35 15.78 -6.78
CA GLY A 20 -21.31 16.11 -8.22
C GLY A 20 -19.93 15.84 -8.87
N LEU A 21 -19.13 14.93 -8.31
CA LEU A 21 -17.73 14.74 -8.74
C LEU A 21 -17.64 14.19 -10.17
N TYR A 22 -18.63 13.44 -10.64
CA TYR A 22 -18.61 12.85 -11.99
C TYR A 22 -18.47 13.88 -13.11
N GLU A 23 -18.96 15.11 -12.92
CA GLU A 23 -18.83 16.21 -13.89
C GLU A 23 -17.38 16.68 -14.05
N HIS A 24 -16.53 16.42 -13.04
CA HIS A 24 -15.12 16.81 -12.99
C HIS A 24 -14.17 15.66 -13.33
N ILE A 25 -14.67 14.42 -13.48
CA ILE A 25 -13.86 13.25 -13.78
C ILE A 25 -13.94 12.92 -15.27
N LYS A 26 -12.79 12.79 -15.91
CA LYS A 26 -12.66 12.31 -17.29
C LYS A 26 -12.22 10.85 -17.29
N PHE A 27 -13.17 9.94 -17.35
CA PHE A 27 -12.90 8.51 -17.42
C PHE A 27 -12.26 8.11 -18.75
N ASN A 28 -11.59 6.94 -18.78
CA ASN A 28 -10.91 6.39 -19.96
C ASN A 28 -9.91 7.36 -20.59
N ASN A 29 -9.32 8.23 -19.77
CA ASN A 29 -8.41 9.28 -20.20
C ASN A 29 -7.10 9.17 -19.43
N ARG A 30 -6.21 8.28 -19.88
CA ARG A 30 -4.90 8.07 -19.24
C ARG A 30 -3.97 9.25 -19.53
N ILE A 31 -3.35 9.81 -18.49
CA ILE A 31 -2.25 10.76 -18.65
C ILE A 31 -1.02 9.97 -19.13
N VAL A 32 -0.38 10.44 -20.23
CA VAL A 32 0.77 9.79 -20.84
C VAL A 32 2.05 10.62 -20.70
N ARG A 33 1.94 11.92 -20.39
CA ARG A 33 3.05 12.82 -20.10
C ARG A 33 2.55 14.01 -19.30
N SER A 34 3.35 14.51 -18.39
CA SER A 34 3.17 15.79 -17.73
C SER A 34 4.49 16.56 -17.75
N GLU A 35 4.47 17.82 -18.15
CA GLU A 35 5.68 18.65 -18.30
C GLU A 35 5.43 20.06 -17.81
N TRP A 36 6.38 20.58 -17.03
CA TRP A 36 6.35 21.96 -16.57
C TRP A 36 6.72 22.93 -17.69
N ASN A 37 5.88 23.91 -17.95
CA ASN A 37 6.12 24.98 -18.90
C ASN A 37 6.48 26.27 -18.15
N GLU A 38 7.74 26.72 -18.27
CA GLU A 38 8.24 27.91 -17.56
C GLU A 38 7.56 29.19 -18.01
N GLU A 39 7.23 29.33 -19.30
CA GLU A 39 6.63 30.57 -19.84
C GLU A 39 5.19 30.72 -19.34
N LEU A 40 4.44 29.62 -19.31
CA LEU A 40 3.06 29.58 -18.85
C LEU A 40 2.93 29.48 -17.33
N LYS A 41 4.00 29.14 -16.61
CA LYS A 41 3.99 28.75 -15.19
C LYS A 41 2.90 27.74 -14.89
N ALA A 42 2.83 26.71 -15.72
CA ALA A 42 1.79 25.70 -15.69
C ALA A 42 2.30 24.34 -16.15
N TRP A 43 1.65 23.29 -15.71
CA TRP A 43 1.85 21.93 -16.19
C TRP A 43 1.07 21.70 -17.49
N GLU A 44 1.74 21.19 -18.49
CA GLU A 44 1.14 20.66 -19.71
C GLU A 44 0.92 19.16 -19.55
N ILE A 45 -0.33 18.73 -19.60
CA ILE A 45 -0.77 17.35 -19.32
C ILE A 45 -1.31 16.73 -20.60
N ALA A 46 -0.57 15.83 -21.21
CA ALA A 46 -0.98 15.09 -22.41
C ALA A 46 -1.65 13.77 -22.03
N THR A 47 -2.68 13.41 -22.76
CA THR A 47 -3.51 12.22 -22.51
C THR A 47 -3.49 11.23 -23.67
N SER A 48 -3.90 10.00 -23.39
CA SER A 48 -3.99 8.92 -24.38
C SER A 48 -5.01 9.16 -25.49
N THR A 49 -5.94 10.10 -25.27
CA THR A 49 -6.95 10.54 -26.27
C THR A 49 -6.39 11.63 -27.21
N GLY A 50 -5.18 12.14 -26.95
CA GLY A 50 -4.57 13.21 -27.70
C GLY A 50 -4.92 14.61 -27.20
N ASP A 51 -5.70 14.72 -26.12
CA ASP A 51 -6.02 16.00 -25.52
C ASP A 51 -4.83 16.52 -24.70
N ILE A 52 -4.69 17.85 -24.64
CA ILE A 52 -3.71 18.55 -23.82
C ILE A 52 -4.47 19.46 -22.85
N TYR A 53 -4.13 19.35 -21.56
CA TYR A 53 -4.67 20.20 -20.50
C TYR A 53 -3.53 21.04 -19.90
N TYR A 54 -3.87 22.24 -19.45
CA TYR A 54 -2.96 23.11 -18.73
C TYR A 54 -3.47 23.36 -17.34
N GLY A 55 -2.60 23.15 -16.35
CA GLY A 55 -2.94 23.37 -14.94
C GLY A 55 -1.80 24.05 -14.20
N ARG A 56 -2.09 25.09 -13.41
CA ARG A 56 -1.06 25.76 -12.59
C ARG A 56 -0.56 24.87 -11.47
N VAL A 57 -1.38 23.94 -11.02
CA VAL A 57 -1.04 22.93 -10.01
C VAL A 57 -1.29 21.55 -10.61
N PHE A 58 -0.36 20.65 -10.41
CA PHE A 58 -0.49 19.24 -10.75
C PHE A 58 -0.42 18.39 -9.46
N VAL A 59 -1.47 17.61 -9.20
CA VAL A 59 -1.52 16.70 -8.04
C VAL A 59 -1.52 15.27 -8.53
N GLY A 60 -0.45 14.54 -8.23
CA GLY A 60 -0.33 13.11 -8.51
C GLY A 60 -0.97 12.27 -7.40
N ALA A 61 -2.13 11.65 -7.69
CA ALA A 61 -2.87 10.81 -6.76
C ALA A 61 -2.97 9.35 -7.25
N TRP A 62 -1.88 8.80 -7.77
CA TRP A 62 -1.85 7.50 -8.46
C TRP A 62 -1.71 6.28 -7.54
N GLY A 63 -1.33 6.48 -6.27
CA GLY A 63 -1.12 5.40 -5.29
C GLY A 63 0.10 4.52 -5.60
N GLN A 64 0.45 3.63 -4.65
CA GLN A 64 1.66 2.79 -4.73
C GLN A 64 1.38 1.35 -5.15
N LEU A 65 0.14 0.87 -5.03
CA LEU A 65 -0.24 -0.53 -5.23
C LEU A 65 -1.14 -0.70 -6.47
N SER A 66 -0.72 -0.11 -7.59
CA SER A 66 -1.49 -0.12 -8.84
C SER A 66 -0.91 -1.01 -9.93
N LYS A 67 0.42 -1.26 -9.94
CA LYS A 67 1.10 -2.07 -10.96
C LYS A 67 1.45 -3.44 -10.37
N PRO A 68 0.76 -4.55 -10.78
CA PRO A 68 1.03 -5.89 -10.29
C PRO A 68 2.47 -6.32 -10.58
N LYS A 69 3.08 -7.05 -9.64
CA LYS A 69 4.42 -7.62 -9.78
C LYS A 69 4.34 -9.13 -9.79
N VAL A 70 4.51 -9.73 -10.96
CA VAL A 70 4.74 -11.17 -11.09
C VAL A 70 6.25 -11.40 -11.23
N PRO A 71 6.88 -12.22 -10.38
CA PRO A 71 8.28 -12.57 -10.52
C PRO A 71 8.57 -13.25 -11.87
N ASP A 72 9.77 -13.08 -12.36
CA ASP A 72 10.23 -13.70 -13.60
C ASP A 72 10.63 -15.17 -13.33
N PHE A 73 9.61 -16.01 -13.18
CA PHE A 73 9.81 -17.45 -13.02
C PHE A 73 10.16 -18.08 -14.37
N ALA A 74 11.22 -18.88 -14.43
CA ALA A 74 11.57 -19.64 -15.61
C ALA A 74 10.37 -20.52 -16.05
N GLY A 75 10.10 -20.59 -17.33
CA GLY A 75 9.04 -21.42 -17.91
C GLY A 75 7.60 -20.93 -17.72
N ARG A 76 7.38 -19.78 -17.09
CA ARG A 76 6.02 -19.27 -16.77
C ARG A 76 5.10 -19.22 -18.00
N GLU A 77 5.64 -18.87 -19.16
CA GLU A 77 4.91 -18.77 -20.42
C GLU A 77 4.53 -20.14 -21.01
N THR A 78 5.09 -21.23 -20.49
CA THR A 78 4.80 -22.59 -20.96
C THR A 78 3.62 -23.23 -20.24
N PHE A 79 3.15 -22.64 -19.15
CA PHE A 79 2.06 -23.21 -18.36
C PHE A 79 0.78 -23.34 -19.19
N GLU A 80 0.24 -24.54 -19.26
CA GLU A 80 -0.95 -24.88 -20.07
C GLU A 80 -2.26 -24.59 -19.35
N GLY A 81 -2.24 -24.39 -18.02
CA GLY A 81 -3.38 -24.01 -17.22
C GLY A 81 -3.65 -22.51 -17.23
N THR A 82 -4.52 -22.05 -16.34
CA THR A 82 -4.84 -20.62 -16.19
C THR A 82 -3.95 -19.97 -15.16
N GLN A 83 -3.41 -18.78 -15.45
CA GLN A 83 -2.61 -18.03 -14.50
C GLN A 83 -2.96 -16.55 -14.53
N PHE A 84 -3.07 -15.92 -13.35
CA PHE A 84 -3.35 -14.50 -13.21
C PHE A 84 -2.83 -13.93 -11.88
N HIS A 85 -2.66 -12.61 -11.84
CA HIS A 85 -2.32 -11.92 -10.60
C HIS A 85 -3.61 -11.60 -9.81
N SER A 86 -3.54 -11.66 -8.47
CA SER A 86 -4.69 -11.42 -7.58
C SER A 86 -5.33 -10.04 -7.75
N ALA A 87 -4.61 -9.04 -8.27
CA ALA A 87 -5.14 -7.71 -8.60
C ALA A 87 -5.85 -7.67 -9.98
N GLU A 88 -5.67 -8.68 -10.79
CA GLU A 88 -6.26 -8.86 -12.13
C GLU A 88 -7.07 -10.15 -12.15
N TRP A 89 -7.96 -10.30 -11.15
CA TRP A 89 -8.73 -11.51 -10.94
C TRP A 89 -9.60 -11.85 -12.15
N ASP A 90 -9.41 -13.05 -12.69
CA ASP A 90 -10.24 -13.54 -13.79
C ASP A 90 -11.51 -14.20 -13.25
N HIS A 91 -12.60 -13.46 -13.26
CA HIS A 91 -13.92 -13.92 -12.80
C HIS A 91 -14.56 -14.99 -13.69
N ALA A 92 -14.01 -15.28 -14.87
CA ALA A 92 -14.48 -16.37 -15.74
C ALA A 92 -13.94 -17.73 -15.33
N VAL A 93 -12.91 -17.76 -14.47
CA VAL A 93 -12.28 -19.01 -14.02
C VAL A 93 -13.07 -19.64 -12.88
N ASP A 94 -13.60 -20.83 -13.11
CA ASP A 94 -14.22 -21.66 -12.07
C ASP A 94 -13.12 -22.44 -11.33
N LEU A 95 -13.01 -22.21 -10.02
CA LEU A 95 -12.05 -22.88 -9.14
C LEU A 95 -12.57 -24.19 -8.54
N LYS A 96 -13.86 -24.50 -8.74
CA LYS A 96 -14.49 -25.64 -8.10
C LYS A 96 -13.86 -26.96 -8.51
N GLY A 97 -13.32 -27.66 -7.51
CA GLY A 97 -12.68 -28.97 -7.69
C GLY A 97 -11.33 -28.94 -8.40
N LYS A 98 -10.78 -27.76 -8.69
CA LYS A 98 -9.48 -27.55 -9.34
C LYS A 98 -8.31 -27.71 -8.37
N ASN A 99 -7.14 -28.08 -8.91
CA ASN A 99 -5.88 -27.96 -8.21
C ASN A 99 -5.36 -26.52 -8.40
N VAL A 100 -5.28 -25.77 -7.32
CA VAL A 100 -4.94 -24.34 -7.34
C VAL A 100 -3.64 -24.08 -6.59
N ALA A 101 -2.73 -23.33 -7.19
CA ALA A 101 -1.58 -22.77 -6.51
C ALA A 101 -1.82 -21.28 -6.19
N VAL A 102 -1.52 -20.87 -4.96
CA VAL A 102 -1.39 -19.46 -4.59
C VAL A 102 0.05 -19.16 -4.27
N VAL A 103 0.69 -18.31 -5.06
CA VAL A 103 2.08 -17.91 -4.87
C VAL A 103 2.14 -16.62 -4.07
N GLY A 104 2.58 -16.73 -2.81
CA GLY A 104 2.64 -15.64 -1.84
C GLY A 104 1.70 -15.85 -0.65
N ASN A 105 2.06 -15.22 0.48
CA ASN A 105 1.33 -15.34 1.75
C ASN A 105 1.16 -14.00 2.48
N ALA A 106 1.25 -12.87 1.74
CA ALA A 106 1.08 -11.53 2.30
C ALA A 106 -0.40 -11.08 2.28
N ALA A 107 -0.66 -9.78 2.37
CA ALA A 107 -2.00 -9.22 2.60
C ALA A 107 -3.08 -9.68 1.60
N SER A 108 -2.73 -9.88 0.33
CA SER A 108 -3.66 -10.42 -0.67
C SER A 108 -3.97 -11.90 -0.40
N ALA A 109 -2.92 -12.71 -0.20
CA ALA A 109 -3.07 -14.13 0.07
C ALA A 109 -3.86 -14.43 1.34
N VAL A 110 -3.60 -13.68 2.42
CA VAL A 110 -4.31 -13.84 3.71
C VAL A 110 -5.84 -13.66 3.57
N GLN A 111 -6.29 -12.89 2.58
CA GLN A 111 -7.70 -12.69 2.30
C GLN A 111 -8.27 -13.71 1.31
N LEU A 112 -7.52 -14.05 0.24
CA LEU A 112 -8.03 -14.93 -0.81
C LEU A 112 -7.90 -16.42 -0.49
N VAL A 113 -6.86 -16.83 0.24
CA VAL A 113 -6.60 -18.25 0.56
C VAL A 113 -7.78 -18.91 1.27
N PRO A 114 -8.41 -18.31 2.31
CA PRO A 114 -9.59 -18.90 2.95
C PRO A 114 -10.77 -19.09 1.99
N GLU A 115 -10.96 -18.16 1.04
CA GLU A 115 -12.07 -18.24 0.07
C GLU A 115 -11.80 -19.29 -1.01
N VAL A 116 -10.60 -19.30 -1.57
CA VAL A 116 -10.17 -20.30 -2.58
C VAL A 116 -10.25 -21.71 -2.00
N ALA A 117 -9.85 -21.90 -0.74
CA ALA A 117 -9.89 -23.20 -0.06
C ALA A 117 -11.31 -23.80 0.08
N LYS A 118 -12.36 -22.96 0.02
CA LYS A 118 -13.76 -23.44 0.08
C LYS A 118 -14.20 -24.09 -1.22
N GLU A 119 -13.61 -23.69 -2.36
CA GLU A 119 -14.02 -24.11 -3.70
C GLU A 119 -13.04 -25.10 -4.34
N ALA A 120 -11.73 -24.90 -4.14
CA ALA A 120 -10.69 -25.73 -4.74
C ALA A 120 -10.77 -27.19 -4.29
N GLY A 121 -10.51 -28.11 -5.21
CA GLY A 121 -10.31 -29.52 -4.90
C GLY A 121 -9.05 -29.74 -4.05
N HIS A 122 -7.95 -29.07 -4.46
CA HIS A 122 -6.72 -28.96 -3.69
C HIS A 122 -6.15 -27.54 -3.83
N LEU A 123 -5.66 -26.98 -2.72
CA LEU A 123 -4.99 -25.68 -2.68
C LEU A 123 -3.58 -25.83 -2.11
N ALA A 124 -2.57 -25.42 -2.88
CA ALA A 124 -1.19 -25.27 -2.40
C ALA A 124 -0.83 -23.80 -2.22
N VAL A 125 -0.41 -23.41 -1.03
CA VAL A 125 0.06 -22.06 -0.73
C VAL A 125 1.59 -22.05 -0.70
N PHE A 126 2.20 -21.34 -1.64
CA PHE A 126 3.66 -21.20 -1.72
C PHE A 126 4.14 -20.03 -0.88
N GLN A 127 4.90 -20.34 0.16
CA GLN A 127 5.40 -19.39 1.13
C GLN A 127 6.93 -19.34 1.15
N ARG A 128 7.51 -18.17 0.84
CA ARG A 128 8.94 -17.96 0.99
C ARG A 128 9.37 -17.69 2.44
N SER A 129 8.56 -16.95 3.17
CA SER A 129 8.73 -16.64 4.59
C SER A 129 7.40 -16.37 5.25
N ALA A 130 7.19 -16.84 6.48
CA ALA A 130 5.99 -16.59 7.26
C ALA A 130 5.82 -15.10 7.56
N ASN A 131 4.60 -14.66 7.87
CA ASN A 131 4.27 -13.30 8.29
C ASN A 131 3.61 -13.29 9.67
N TYR A 132 3.79 -12.20 10.43
CA TYR A 132 3.01 -11.98 11.65
C TYR A 132 1.56 -11.65 11.28
N ILE A 133 0.63 -12.43 11.82
CA ILE A 133 -0.80 -12.22 11.63
C ILE A 133 -1.45 -12.13 13.02
N LEU A 134 -2.11 -11.01 13.27
CA LEU A 134 -2.89 -10.75 14.47
C LEU A 134 -4.37 -11.07 14.23
N PRO A 135 -5.15 -11.31 15.28
CA PRO A 135 -6.61 -11.38 15.16
C PRO A 135 -7.15 -10.13 14.47
N ARG A 136 -8.12 -10.33 13.57
CA ARG A 136 -8.81 -9.22 12.91
C ARG A 136 -9.78 -8.53 13.85
N ASN A 137 -10.39 -9.29 14.78
CA ASN A 137 -11.38 -8.82 15.74
C ASN A 137 -12.49 -8.01 15.03
N GLN A 138 -13.11 -8.64 14.02
CA GLN A 138 -14.17 -8.00 13.25
C GLN A 138 -15.37 -7.65 14.15
N VAL A 139 -15.70 -6.36 14.21
CA VAL A 139 -16.93 -5.87 14.84
C VAL A 139 -17.94 -5.56 13.74
N ILE A 140 -19.12 -6.15 13.86
CA ILE A 140 -20.28 -5.85 13.01
C ILE A 140 -21.22 -5.01 13.85
N PHE A 141 -21.50 -3.79 13.41
CA PHE A 141 -22.46 -2.91 14.07
C PHE A 141 -23.88 -3.44 13.86
N THR A 142 -24.68 -3.38 14.90
CA THR A 142 -26.11 -3.71 14.85
C THR A 142 -26.91 -2.62 14.15
N ASP A 143 -28.11 -2.93 13.68
CA ASP A 143 -29.02 -1.93 13.10
C ASP A 143 -29.35 -0.79 14.07
N GLU A 144 -29.33 -1.05 15.37
CA GLU A 144 -29.57 -0.06 16.42
C GLU A 144 -28.38 0.90 16.54
N GLU A 145 -27.14 0.38 16.58
CA GLU A 145 -25.93 1.20 16.58
C GLU A 145 -25.79 2.05 15.30
N LEU A 146 -26.11 1.46 14.13
CA LEU A 146 -26.10 2.19 12.87
C LEU A 146 -27.12 3.34 12.85
N ARG A 147 -28.32 3.13 13.42
CA ARG A 147 -29.31 4.22 13.58
C ARG A 147 -28.85 5.29 14.56
N GLU A 148 -28.26 4.87 15.69
CA GLU A 148 -27.69 5.80 16.66
C GLU A 148 -26.61 6.71 16.00
N PHE A 149 -25.74 6.14 15.19
CA PHE A 149 -24.71 6.91 14.46
C PHE A 149 -25.31 7.92 13.46
N GLN A 150 -26.46 7.59 12.85
CA GLN A 150 -27.16 8.48 11.92
C GLN A 150 -27.89 9.60 12.64
N GLU A 151 -28.55 9.30 13.75
CA GLU A 151 -29.39 10.23 14.50
C GLU A 151 -28.57 11.11 15.47
N ASN A 152 -27.45 10.58 15.96
CA ASN A 152 -26.56 11.24 16.90
C ASN A 152 -25.12 11.34 16.37
N PRO A 153 -24.75 12.42 15.68
CA PRO A 153 -23.40 12.61 15.15
C PRO A 153 -22.29 12.58 16.22
N GLU A 154 -22.60 12.87 17.48
CA GLU A 154 -21.61 12.81 18.57
C GLU A 154 -21.20 11.36 18.88
N SER A 155 -22.14 10.41 18.85
CA SER A 155 -21.82 8.98 19.04
C SER A 155 -20.89 8.46 17.93
N TYR A 156 -21.13 8.86 16.67
CA TYR A 156 -20.23 8.55 15.56
C TYR A 156 -18.83 9.17 15.74
N ARG A 157 -18.75 10.42 16.17
CA ARG A 157 -17.46 11.08 16.42
C ARG A 157 -16.71 10.43 17.56
N ALA A 158 -17.40 10.02 18.62
CA ALA A 158 -16.79 9.33 19.77
C ALA A 158 -16.15 8.00 19.35
N ILE A 159 -16.86 7.14 18.60
CA ILE A 159 -16.29 5.86 18.13
C ILE A 159 -15.15 6.08 17.14
N ARG A 160 -15.25 7.09 16.26
CA ARG A 160 -14.15 7.44 15.34
C ARG A 160 -12.91 7.88 16.12
N GLN A 161 -13.06 8.68 17.18
CA GLN A 161 -11.95 9.12 18.03
C GLN A 161 -11.33 7.94 18.79
N GLU A 162 -12.13 7.06 19.36
CA GLU A 162 -11.65 5.84 20.04
C GLU A 162 -10.81 4.96 19.10
N ILE A 163 -11.29 4.75 17.86
CA ILE A 163 -10.54 4.02 16.85
C ILE A 163 -9.22 4.73 16.51
N HIS A 164 -9.24 6.05 16.38
CA HIS A 164 -8.06 6.85 16.11
C HIS A 164 -7.02 6.68 17.22
N ASP A 165 -7.41 6.89 18.48
CA ASP A 165 -6.52 6.82 19.63
C ASP A 165 -5.92 5.42 19.80
N THR A 166 -6.74 4.37 19.65
CA THR A 166 -6.27 2.98 19.67
C THR A 166 -5.24 2.69 18.55
N ARG A 167 -5.37 3.36 17.41
CA ARG A 167 -4.41 3.22 16.31
C ARG A 167 -3.12 3.99 16.58
N GLU A 168 -3.21 5.20 17.13
CA GLU A 168 -2.03 5.99 17.53
C GLU A 168 -1.20 5.25 18.59
N ASP A 169 -1.83 4.65 19.60
CA ASP A 169 -1.16 3.80 20.60
C ASP A 169 -0.39 2.62 19.97
N GLY A 170 -0.83 2.18 18.79
CA GLY A 170 -0.17 1.15 18.01
C GLY A 170 1.20 1.56 17.43
N PHE A 171 1.56 2.85 17.47
CA PHE A 171 2.83 3.35 16.94
C PHE A 171 4.04 2.72 17.66
N GLU A 172 3.99 2.56 18.99
CA GLU A 172 5.08 1.96 19.77
C GLU A 172 5.44 0.54 19.32
N ARG A 173 4.50 -0.19 18.72
CA ARG A 173 4.76 -1.52 18.12
C ARG A 173 5.66 -1.47 16.89
N THR A 174 5.85 -0.30 16.30
CA THR A 174 6.72 -0.08 15.14
C THR A 174 8.15 0.29 15.53
N ARG A 175 8.43 0.49 16.82
CA ARG A 175 9.74 0.84 17.36
C ARG A 175 10.51 -0.42 17.75
N LYS A 176 11.84 -0.40 17.57
CA LYS A 176 12.69 -1.52 17.95
C LYS A 176 12.79 -1.70 19.46
N GLY A 177 12.62 -2.93 19.92
CA GLY A 177 12.90 -3.32 21.30
C GLY A 177 11.94 -2.76 22.35
N THR A 178 10.76 -2.29 21.94
CA THR A 178 9.71 -1.85 22.87
C THR A 178 8.95 -3.05 23.45
N ASP A 179 8.40 -2.89 24.66
CA ASP A 179 7.51 -3.87 25.25
C ASP A 179 6.28 -4.10 24.38
N ALA A 180 5.75 -3.04 23.76
CA ALA A 180 4.62 -3.12 22.84
C ALA A 180 4.90 -3.98 21.58
N ALA A 181 6.14 -3.95 21.06
CA ALA A 181 6.55 -4.83 19.97
C ALA A 181 6.62 -6.29 20.44
N GLN A 182 7.13 -6.54 21.64
CA GLN A 182 7.20 -7.88 22.22
C GLN A 182 5.80 -8.45 22.49
N GLU A 183 4.88 -7.66 23.06
CA GLU A 183 3.48 -8.03 23.23
C GLU A 183 2.81 -8.37 21.87
N GLY A 184 3.15 -7.62 20.82
CA GLY A 184 2.69 -7.91 19.46
C GLY A 184 3.14 -9.28 18.94
N VAL A 185 4.41 -9.67 19.24
CA VAL A 185 4.92 -11.02 18.93
C VAL A 185 4.12 -12.08 19.68
N GLU A 186 3.93 -11.88 20.99
CA GLU A 186 3.21 -12.85 21.84
C GLU A 186 1.77 -13.04 21.38
N GLN A 187 1.05 -11.96 21.07
CA GLN A 187 -0.30 -12.01 20.51
C GLN A 187 -0.34 -12.75 19.16
N ALA A 188 0.62 -12.52 18.29
CA ALA A 188 0.68 -13.19 16.99
C ALA A 188 0.97 -14.71 17.15
N MET A 189 1.86 -15.06 18.06
CA MET A 189 2.20 -16.45 18.34
C MET A 189 1.05 -17.21 19.05
N GLU A 190 0.36 -16.57 19.99
CA GLU A 190 -0.85 -17.13 20.60
C GLU A 190 -1.94 -17.35 19.54
N HIS A 191 -2.15 -16.38 18.66
CA HIS A 191 -3.10 -16.49 17.56
C HIS A 191 -2.78 -17.67 16.63
N LEU A 192 -1.51 -17.83 16.24
CA LEU A 192 -1.04 -18.95 15.42
C LEU A 192 -1.26 -20.31 16.14
N THR A 193 -0.74 -20.43 17.35
CA THR A 193 -0.71 -21.70 18.07
C THR A 193 -2.08 -22.16 18.56
N SER A 194 -3.03 -21.22 18.76
CA SER A 194 -4.41 -21.56 19.10
C SER A 194 -5.24 -22.03 17.91
N GLN A 195 -4.80 -21.78 16.68
CA GLN A 195 -5.58 -22.04 15.48
C GLN A 195 -5.03 -23.15 14.57
N VAL A 196 -3.75 -23.46 14.64
CA VAL A 196 -3.10 -24.51 13.83
C VAL A 196 -2.84 -25.75 14.66
N ASN A 197 -3.38 -26.88 14.22
CA ASN A 197 -3.32 -28.13 14.98
C ASN A 197 -2.00 -28.90 14.84
N ASP A 198 -1.35 -28.79 13.67
CA ASP A 198 -0.10 -29.50 13.36
C ASP A 198 1.12 -28.69 13.81
N PRO A 199 1.94 -29.21 14.74
CA PRO A 199 3.16 -28.52 15.20
C PRO A 199 4.17 -28.21 14.10
N GLU A 200 4.27 -29.04 13.05
CA GLU A 200 5.18 -28.77 11.94
C GLU A 200 4.67 -27.62 11.07
N LEU A 201 3.36 -27.48 10.88
CA LEU A 201 2.79 -26.30 10.25
C LEU A 201 2.95 -25.05 11.11
N VAL A 202 2.77 -25.14 12.43
CA VAL A 202 3.07 -24.02 13.35
C VAL A 202 4.49 -23.54 13.16
N LYS A 203 5.47 -24.45 13.11
CA LYS A 203 6.87 -24.10 12.87
C LYS A 203 7.11 -23.43 11.53
N LYS A 204 6.49 -23.94 10.45
CA LYS A 204 6.58 -23.34 9.11
C LYS A 204 5.90 -21.97 9.02
N LEU A 205 4.84 -21.73 9.78
CA LEU A 205 4.09 -20.47 9.83
C LEU A 205 4.62 -19.47 10.86
N THR A 206 5.67 -19.81 11.60
CA THR A 206 6.32 -18.92 12.58
C THR A 206 7.29 -17.97 11.86
N PRO A 207 7.11 -16.64 11.99
CA PRO A 207 8.05 -15.66 11.42
C PRO A 207 9.42 -15.70 12.11
N THR A 208 10.49 -15.43 11.34
CA THR A 208 11.88 -15.45 11.84
C THR A 208 12.53 -14.07 11.84
N PHE A 209 11.80 -13.02 11.50
CA PHE A 209 12.26 -11.63 11.45
C PHE A 209 11.59 -10.77 12.53
N ALA A 210 12.14 -9.58 12.79
CA ALA A 210 11.63 -8.66 13.80
C ALA A 210 10.17 -8.23 13.51
N PHE A 211 9.34 -8.20 14.56
CA PHE A 211 7.95 -7.72 14.47
C PHE A 211 7.92 -6.29 13.91
N GLY A 212 7.06 -6.04 12.92
CA GLY A 212 6.97 -4.74 12.24
C GLY A 212 7.94 -4.55 11.07
N CYS A 213 8.98 -5.39 10.89
CA CYS A 213 9.87 -5.30 9.73
C CYS A 213 9.12 -5.45 8.39
N LYS A 214 8.09 -6.28 8.36
CA LYS A 214 7.08 -6.34 7.30
C LYS A 214 5.72 -5.91 7.86
N ARG A 215 4.80 -5.59 6.95
CA ARG A 215 3.43 -5.24 7.34
C ARG A 215 2.82 -6.35 8.21
N ILE A 216 2.34 -5.98 9.40
CA ILE A 216 1.61 -6.87 10.28
C ILE A 216 0.23 -7.09 9.67
N LEU A 217 -0.15 -8.34 9.48
CA LEU A 217 -1.41 -8.72 8.86
C LEU A 217 -2.48 -8.98 9.92
N ARG A 218 -3.75 -9.01 9.52
CA ARG A 218 -4.88 -9.34 10.38
C ARG A 218 -5.83 -10.28 9.66
N SER A 219 -6.12 -11.42 10.29
CA SER A 219 -7.10 -12.39 9.78
C SER A 219 -7.53 -13.32 10.89
N ASP A 220 -8.80 -13.71 10.90
CA ASP A 220 -9.33 -14.74 11.78
C ASP A 220 -9.45 -16.09 11.06
N ASP A 221 -9.36 -16.13 9.73
CA ASP A 221 -9.66 -17.28 8.90
C ASP A 221 -8.43 -17.92 8.23
N PHE A 222 -7.29 -17.21 8.14
CA PHE A 222 -6.13 -17.70 7.40
C PHE A 222 -5.49 -18.93 8.02
N TYR A 223 -5.20 -18.91 9.32
CA TYR A 223 -4.58 -20.03 10.01
C TYR A 223 -5.46 -21.28 10.07
N PRO A 224 -6.78 -21.18 10.40
CA PRO A 224 -7.67 -22.34 10.38
C PRO A 224 -7.76 -23.03 9.01
N THR A 225 -7.51 -22.28 7.91
CA THR A 225 -7.55 -22.84 6.57
C THR A 225 -6.52 -23.96 6.38
N PHE A 226 -5.37 -23.91 7.06
CA PHE A 226 -4.34 -24.94 6.97
C PHE A 226 -4.68 -26.24 7.75
N ASN A 227 -5.76 -26.27 8.52
CA ASN A 227 -6.27 -27.51 9.14
C ASN A 227 -7.18 -28.31 8.19
N ARG A 228 -7.46 -27.79 6.97
CA ARG A 228 -8.30 -28.49 5.99
C ARG A 228 -7.49 -29.52 5.22
N ASP A 229 -8.10 -30.68 4.95
CA ASP A 229 -7.45 -31.79 4.24
C ASP A 229 -7.07 -31.44 2.78
N ASN A 230 -7.74 -30.44 2.20
CA ASN A 230 -7.49 -29.99 0.83
C ASN A 230 -6.50 -28.83 0.71
N VAL A 231 -5.82 -28.44 1.81
CA VAL A 231 -4.87 -27.31 1.81
C VAL A 231 -3.48 -27.77 2.23
N SER A 232 -2.48 -27.39 1.46
CA SER A 232 -1.07 -27.65 1.75
C SER A 232 -0.24 -26.36 1.76
N LEU A 233 0.80 -26.33 2.59
CA LEU A 233 1.78 -25.26 2.65
C LEU A 233 3.11 -25.75 2.04
N VAL A 234 3.57 -25.08 0.98
CA VAL A 234 4.85 -25.36 0.32
C VAL A 234 5.84 -24.24 0.68
N THR A 235 6.96 -24.60 1.30
CA THR A 235 7.99 -23.66 1.76
C THR A 235 9.27 -23.71 0.93
N GLU A 236 9.38 -24.71 0.10
CA GLU A 236 10.46 -24.88 -0.87
C GLU A 236 10.38 -23.80 -1.95
N GLY A 237 11.55 -23.29 -2.36
CA GLY A 237 11.63 -22.28 -3.41
C GLY A 237 11.09 -22.78 -4.75
N ILE A 238 10.39 -21.93 -5.48
CA ILE A 238 9.99 -22.22 -6.87
C ILE A 238 11.25 -22.17 -7.74
N GLU A 239 11.55 -23.27 -8.41
CA GLU A 239 12.65 -23.36 -9.39
C GLU A 239 12.17 -22.89 -10.76
N GLU A 240 11.07 -23.47 -11.25
CA GLU A 240 10.44 -23.08 -12.52
C GLU A 240 8.94 -23.37 -12.54
N ILE A 241 8.25 -22.75 -13.48
CA ILE A 241 6.88 -23.11 -13.86
C ILE A 241 6.99 -24.08 -15.03
N THR A 242 6.31 -25.22 -14.90
CA THR A 242 6.27 -26.25 -15.96
C THR A 242 4.95 -26.16 -16.75
N PRO A 243 4.80 -26.86 -17.88
CA PRO A 243 3.52 -26.90 -18.58
C PRO A 243 2.35 -27.38 -17.71
N GLN A 244 2.59 -28.24 -16.72
CA GLN A 244 1.56 -28.82 -15.86
C GLN A 244 1.48 -28.18 -14.47
N GLY A 245 2.44 -27.32 -14.07
CA GLY A 245 2.41 -26.78 -12.71
C GLY A 245 3.68 -26.05 -12.26
N ILE A 246 4.17 -26.39 -11.07
CA ILE A 246 5.31 -25.74 -10.41
C ILE A 246 6.32 -26.80 -9.97
N ARG A 247 7.58 -26.66 -10.38
CA ARG A 247 8.69 -27.42 -9.83
C ARG A 247 9.37 -26.62 -8.73
N THR A 248 9.57 -27.28 -7.59
CA THR A 248 10.29 -26.70 -6.46
C THR A 248 11.77 -27.09 -6.45
N ALA A 249 12.59 -26.32 -5.73
CA ALA A 249 14.05 -26.48 -5.71
C ALA A 249 14.55 -27.84 -5.16
N ASP A 250 13.70 -28.59 -4.48
CA ASP A 250 13.95 -29.97 -4.04
C ASP A 250 13.63 -31.01 -5.14
N GLY A 251 13.25 -30.54 -6.33
CA GLY A 251 12.93 -31.36 -7.50
C GLY A 251 11.52 -31.94 -7.53
N VAL A 252 10.67 -31.57 -6.58
CA VAL A 252 9.26 -32.01 -6.56
C VAL A 252 8.44 -31.24 -7.60
N GLU A 253 7.66 -31.97 -8.39
CA GLU A 253 6.70 -31.38 -9.34
C GLU A 253 5.30 -31.38 -8.71
N HIS A 254 4.65 -30.22 -8.74
CA HIS A 254 3.29 -30.00 -8.25
C HIS A 254 2.40 -29.63 -9.42
N GLU A 255 1.39 -30.46 -9.71
CA GLU A 255 0.46 -30.25 -10.83
C GLU A 255 -0.70 -29.33 -10.41
N PHE A 256 -1.00 -28.34 -11.26
CA PHE A 256 -2.07 -27.37 -11.04
C PHE A 256 -2.88 -27.10 -12.32
N ASP A 257 -4.16 -26.80 -12.13
CA ASP A 257 -5.04 -26.26 -13.16
C ASP A 257 -4.95 -24.71 -13.19
N VAL A 258 -4.69 -24.09 -12.03
CA VAL A 258 -4.71 -22.62 -11.86
C VAL A 258 -3.55 -22.16 -10.98
N ILE A 259 -2.85 -21.11 -11.40
CA ILE A 259 -1.83 -20.43 -10.61
C ILE A 259 -2.28 -18.99 -10.35
N ILE A 260 -2.43 -18.60 -9.07
CA ILE A 260 -2.79 -17.25 -8.63
C ILE A 260 -1.57 -16.59 -8.01
N TYR A 261 -1.09 -15.51 -8.62
CA TYR A 261 0.03 -14.76 -8.11
C TYR A 261 -0.44 -13.71 -7.10
N ALA A 262 -0.17 -13.91 -5.82
CA ALA A 262 -0.35 -12.95 -4.74
C ALA A 262 1.00 -12.32 -4.34
N THR A 263 1.78 -11.94 -5.35
CA THR A 263 3.20 -11.59 -5.28
C THR A 263 3.46 -10.09 -5.11
N GLY A 264 2.39 -9.30 -4.95
CA GLY A 264 2.46 -7.87 -4.65
C GLY A 264 2.59 -6.97 -5.87
N PHE A 265 3.19 -5.80 -5.66
CA PHE A 265 3.17 -4.68 -6.62
C PHE A 265 4.55 -4.05 -6.74
N TYR A 266 4.77 -3.26 -7.80
CA TYR A 266 5.93 -2.37 -7.93
C TYR A 266 5.72 -1.11 -7.05
N SER A 267 5.74 -1.30 -5.73
CA SER A 267 5.39 -0.29 -4.72
C SER A 267 6.42 0.83 -4.54
N GLN A 268 7.56 0.74 -5.19
CA GLN A 268 8.64 1.74 -5.14
C GLN A 268 8.63 2.67 -6.35
N GLU A 269 7.83 2.36 -7.37
CA GLU A 269 7.63 3.18 -8.56
C GLU A 269 6.45 4.13 -8.31
N PHE A 270 6.66 5.18 -7.47
CA PHE A 270 5.57 6.07 -7.02
C PHE A 270 4.79 6.74 -8.17
N GLN A 271 5.43 7.12 -9.29
CA GLN A 271 4.75 7.67 -10.47
C GLN A 271 4.40 6.60 -11.51
N GLY A 272 4.75 5.33 -11.27
CA GLY A 272 4.57 4.25 -12.25
C GLY A 272 5.30 4.54 -13.56
N ASP A 273 4.61 4.37 -14.69
CA ASP A 273 5.19 4.61 -16.03
C ASP A 273 5.00 6.05 -16.53
N LEU A 274 4.37 6.94 -15.74
CA LEU A 274 4.11 8.34 -16.13
C LEU A 274 5.40 9.16 -16.13
N PRO A 275 5.82 9.74 -17.29
CA PRO A 275 6.86 10.77 -17.31
C PRO A 275 6.33 12.07 -16.66
N VAL A 276 7.01 12.51 -15.60
CA VAL A 276 6.77 13.78 -14.92
C VAL A 276 8.02 14.62 -15.10
N ILE A 277 7.94 15.64 -15.97
CA ILE A 277 9.09 16.42 -16.40
C ILE A 277 9.02 17.80 -15.76
N GLY A 278 9.96 18.09 -14.89
CA GLY A 278 10.11 19.36 -14.18
C GLY A 278 10.92 20.41 -14.94
N ARG A 279 11.49 21.36 -14.19
CA ARG A 279 12.34 22.43 -14.71
C ARG A 279 13.51 21.91 -15.52
N GLY A 280 13.79 22.57 -16.64
CA GLY A 280 14.94 22.22 -17.48
C GLY A 280 14.88 20.83 -18.10
N GLY A 281 13.71 20.20 -18.13
CA GLY A 281 13.54 18.85 -18.68
C GLY A 281 13.91 17.73 -17.71
N LEU A 282 14.07 18.00 -16.42
CA LEU A 282 14.40 17.02 -15.39
C LEU A 282 13.27 15.99 -15.23
N ASP A 283 13.53 14.71 -15.48
CA ASP A 283 12.58 13.63 -15.22
C ASP A 283 12.57 13.28 -13.73
N LEU A 284 11.38 13.10 -13.13
CA LEU A 284 11.22 12.75 -11.73
C LEU A 284 11.89 11.42 -11.37
N ARG A 285 11.92 10.45 -12.29
CA ARG A 285 12.64 9.18 -12.09
C ARG A 285 14.15 9.39 -12.03
N GLU A 286 14.68 10.26 -12.88
CA GLU A 286 16.11 10.60 -12.86
C GLU A 286 16.47 11.32 -11.56
N ARG A 287 15.60 12.25 -11.10
CA ARG A 287 15.78 12.96 -9.83
C ARG A 287 15.79 12.00 -8.63
N TRP A 288 14.95 10.98 -8.65
CA TRP A 288 14.82 10.02 -7.55
C TRP A 288 15.82 8.86 -7.60
N GLY A 289 16.21 8.42 -8.80
CA GLY A 289 16.98 7.19 -8.95
C GLY A 289 16.28 5.98 -8.29
N ASN A 290 16.98 5.28 -7.42
CA ASN A 290 16.44 4.15 -6.64
C ASN A 290 15.95 4.54 -5.24
N ALA A 291 16.01 5.83 -4.87
CA ALA A 291 15.70 6.34 -3.53
C ALA A 291 14.74 7.53 -3.59
N PRO A 292 13.45 7.32 -3.92
CA PRO A 292 12.45 8.38 -3.95
C PRO A 292 12.40 9.16 -2.63
N GLU A 293 12.45 10.48 -2.73
CA GLU A 293 12.40 11.45 -1.63
C GLU A 293 11.43 12.57 -1.96
N ALA A 294 10.74 13.07 -0.94
CA ALA A 294 9.87 14.24 -1.07
C ALA A 294 9.82 14.99 0.25
N TYR A 295 9.64 16.30 0.20
CA TYR A 295 9.35 17.11 1.39
C TYR A 295 7.90 16.85 1.81
N LEU A 296 7.69 16.47 3.07
CA LEU A 296 6.41 16.04 3.64
C LEU A 296 5.72 14.92 2.84
N GLY A 297 6.47 14.17 2.02
CA GLY A 297 5.90 13.17 1.11
C GLY A 297 5.06 13.74 -0.04
N MET A 298 5.12 15.05 -0.27
CA MET A 298 4.25 15.74 -1.22
C MET A 298 5.00 16.45 -2.35
N THR A 299 6.12 17.12 -2.08
CA THR A 299 6.80 17.98 -3.07
C THR A 299 8.25 17.60 -3.28
N VAL A 300 8.76 17.86 -4.50
CA VAL A 300 10.14 17.55 -4.91
C VAL A 300 10.74 18.81 -5.57
N ASP A 301 11.99 19.12 -5.26
CA ASP A 301 12.72 20.25 -5.83
C ASP A 301 12.90 20.12 -7.35
N GLY A 302 12.72 21.22 -8.06
CA GLY A 302 12.74 21.24 -9.52
C GLY A 302 11.40 20.87 -10.18
N PHE A 303 10.34 20.65 -9.37
CA PHE A 303 8.99 20.35 -9.86
C PHE A 303 8.00 21.37 -9.30
N PRO A 304 7.95 22.60 -9.87
CA PRO A 304 7.13 23.66 -9.33
C PRO A 304 5.65 23.34 -9.31
N ASN A 305 4.94 23.71 -8.24
CA ASN A 305 3.49 23.50 -8.09
C ASN A 305 3.05 22.03 -8.29
N PHE A 306 3.98 21.08 -8.14
CA PHE A 306 3.71 19.65 -8.18
C PHE A 306 3.55 19.13 -6.76
N PHE A 307 2.48 18.41 -6.54
CA PHE A 307 2.20 17.74 -5.26
C PHE A 307 1.84 16.28 -5.50
N MET A 308 2.11 15.46 -4.51
CA MET A 308 1.70 14.05 -4.50
C MET A 308 0.80 13.78 -3.30
N LEU A 309 -0.18 12.93 -3.50
CA LEU A 309 -0.89 12.24 -2.41
C LEU A 309 -0.29 10.83 -2.28
N TYR A 310 0.02 10.44 -1.05
CA TYR A 310 0.63 9.15 -0.73
C TYR A 310 2.00 8.95 -1.41
N GLY A 311 2.85 9.99 -1.37
CA GLY A 311 4.22 9.93 -1.89
C GLY A 311 5.22 9.26 -0.92
N PRO A 312 6.54 9.40 -1.18
CA PRO A 312 7.59 8.80 -0.35
C PRO A 312 7.45 9.11 1.14
N ASN A 313 7.71 8.10 1.97
CA ASN A 313 7.67 8.20 3.44
C ASN A 313 6.34 8.69 4.04
N THR A 314 5.21 8.28 3.47
CA THR A 314 3.86 8.61 4.01
C THR A 314 3.00 7.39 4.35
N ASN A 315 3.51 6.17 4.12
CA ASN A 315 2.80 4.96 4.48
C ASN A 315 2.83 4.72 6.00
N LEU A 316 1.73 4.25 6.56
CA LEU A 316 1.59 3.89 7.96
C LEU A 316 1.43 2.38 8.15
N ASN A 317 1.99 1.85 9.23
CA ASN A 317 1.80 0.46 9.63
C ASN A 317 0.73 0.28 10.73
N HIS A 318 0.59 1.28 11.57
CA HIS A 318 -0.28 1.28 12.76
C HIS A 318 -1.63 1.95 12.52
N HIS A 319 -1.70 2.93 11.63
CA HIS A 319 -2.88 3.78 11.41
C HIS A 319 -3.40 3.70 9.96
N SER A 320 -4.50 4.41 9.68
CA SER A 320 -5.06 4.54 8.34
C SER A 320 -4.27 5.54 7.49
N VAL A 321 -3.92 5.13 6.28
CA VAL A 321 -3.35 6.04 5.26
C VAL A 321 -4.31 7.19 4.93
N VAL A 322 -5.63 6.98 5.04
CA VAL A 322 -6.62 8.03 4.80
C VAL A 322 -6.42 9.23 5.76
N ALA A 323 -6.00 8.99 7.01
CA ALA A 323 -5.67 10.08 7.94
C ALA A 323 -4.51 10.96 7.42
N MET A 324 -3.48 10.33 6.80
CA MET A 324 -2.40 11.08 6.17
C MET A 324 -2.87 11.85 4.94
N LEU A 325 -3.73 11.25 4.12
CA LEU A 325 -4.29 11.88 2.94
C LEU A 325 -5.16 13.10 3.28
N GLU A 326 -5.94 13.03 4.36
CA GLU A 326 -6.73 14.17 4.86
C GLU A 326 -5.84 15.36 5.24
N GLU A 327 -4.67 15.12 5.83
CA GLU A 327 -3.71 16.18 6.16
C GLU A 327 -2.98 16.71 4.91
N GLN A 328 -2.60 15.83 4.01
CA GLN A 328 -2.01 16.23 2.72
C GLN A 328 -2.97 17.09 1.90
N ASP A 329 -4.27 16.74 1.86
CA ASP A 329 -5.29 17.53 1.18
C ASP A 329 -5.40 18.95 1.77
N LYS A 330 -5.43 19.07 3.11
CA LYS A 330 -5.46 20.37 3.79
C LYS A 330 -4.24 21.25 3.45
N TYR A 331 -3.06 20.64 3.39
CA TYR A 331 -1.81 21.33 3.03
C TYR A 331 -1.82 21.77 1.56
N ILE A 332 -2.14 20.86 0.64
CA ILE A 332 -2.22 21.15 -0.79
C ILE A 332 -3.27 22.22 -1.07
N ARG A 333 -4.41 22.20 -0.38
CA ARG A 333 -5.43 23.24 -0.52
C ARG A 333 -4.89 24.64 -0.15
N GLN A 334 -4.10 24.77 0.92
CA GLN A 334 -3.46 26.05 1.27
C GLN A 334 -2.52 26.52 0.14
N ALA A 335 -1.76 25.59 -0.46
CA ALA A 335 -0.89 25.89 -1.58
C ALA A 335 -1.68 26.37 -2.83
N VAL A 336 -2.79 25.68 -3.13
CA VAL A 336 -3.69 26.07 -4.24
C VAL A 336 -4.32 27.45 -3.99
N GLU A 337 -4.78 27.73 -2.77
CA GLU A 337 -5.34 29.03 -2.38
C GLU A 337 -4.28 30.13 -2.51
N PHE A 338 -3.07 29.91 -2.01
CA PHE A 338 -1.96 30.85 -2.16
C PHE A 338 -1.66 31.14 -3.64
N LEU A 339 -1.54 30.10 -4.48
CA LEU A 339 -1.24 30.25 -5.90
C LEU A 339 -2.39 30.91 -6.67
N ARG A 340 -3.66 30.67 -6.29
CA ARG A 340 -4.82 31.38 -6.84
C ARG A 340 -4.75 32.87 -6.59
N ASP A 341 -4.41 33.25 -5.37
CA ASP A 341 -4.41 34.65 -4.92
C ASP A 341 -3.12 35.38 -5.36
N ASN A 342 -2.09 34.64 -5.77
CA ASN A 342 -0.81 35.13 -6.28
C ASN A 342 -0.48 34.53 -7.67
N PRO A 343 -1.14 35.00 -8.75
CA PRO A 343 -1.07 34.37 -10.08
C PRO A 343 0.34 34.34 -10.70
N ASP A 344 1.23 35.25 -10.30
CA ASP A 344 2.61 35.32 -10.81
C ASP A 344 3.60 34.44 -10.03
N LYS A 345 3.14 33.81 -8.94
CA LYS A 345 3.99 33.00 -8.08
C LYS A 345 3.95 31.51 -8.43
N VAL A 346 5.07 30.84 -8.14
CA VAL A 346 5.21 29.39 -8.13
C VAL A 346 5.80 28.93 -6.80
N LEU A 347 5.49 27.73 -6.39
CA LEU A 347 6.04 27.05 -5.21
C LEU A 347 6.94 25.93 -5.68
N ASP A 348 8.23 26.03 -5.41
CA ASP A 348 9.21 24.98 -5.67
C ASP A 348 9.98 24.77 -4.36
N VAL A 349 9.93 23.57 -3.78
CA VAL A 349 10.55 23.33 -2.48
C VAL A 349 12.05 23.60 -2.53
N ASP A 350 12.58 24.25 -1.47
CA ASP A 350 14.02 24.50 -1.37
C ASP A 350 14.77 23.15 -1.28
N PRO A 351 15.79 22.93 -2.12
CA PRO A 351 16.55 21.68 -2.11
C PRO A 351 17.21 21.36 -0.75
N GLN A 352 17.57 22.38 0.06
CA GLN A 352 18.14 22.14 1.38
C GLN A 352 17.09 21.72 2.37
N VAL A 353 15.91 22.33 2.35
CA VAL A 353 14.76 21.95 3.18
C VAL A 353 14.35 20.50 2.92
N LEU A 354 14.30 20.11 1.64
CA LEU A 354 14.00 18.73 1.25
C LEU A 354 15.06 17.76 1.80
N ARG A 355 16.35 18.08 1.66
CA ARG A 355 17.43 17.23 2.20
C ARG A 355 17.35 17.11 3.70
N ASP A 356 17.28 18.22 4.43
CA ASP A 356 17.25 18.24 5.90
C ASP A 356 16.05 17.45 6.45
N PHE A 357 14.89 17.56 5.77
CA PHE A 357 13.70 16.78 6.11
C PHE A 357 13.94 15.28 5.94
N ASN A 358 14.48 14.85 4.79
CA ASN A 358 14.70 13.43 4.52
C ASN A 358 15.80 12.83 5.41
N ASP A 359 16.87 13.57 5.70
CA ASP A 359 17.92 13.14 6.63
C ASP A 359 17.34 12.88 8.04
N ARG A 360 16.46 13.76 8.52
CA ARG A 360 15.76 13.58 9.81
C ARG A 360 14.87 12.33 9.76
N ILE A 361 14.05 12.17 8.72
CA ILE A 361 13.17 11.01 8.57
C ILE A 361 13.95 9.70 8.55
N GLN A 362 15.09 9.65 7.84
CA GLN A 362 15.92 8.46 7.80
C GLN A 362 16.60 8.15 9.14
N ALA A 363 17.01 9.18 9.89
CA ALA A 363 17.54 9.01 11.25
C ALA A 363 16.48 8.37 12.17
N ASP A 364 15.26 8.87 12.14
CA ASP A 364 14.14 8.33 12.94
C ASP A 364 13.76 6.90 12.51
N LEU A 365 13.74 6.63 11.20
CA LEU A 365 13.45 5.30 10.65
C LEU A 365 14.48 4.25 11.04
N ASN A 366 15.73 4.62 11.28
CA ASN A 366 16.78 3.70 11.77
C ASN A 366 16.44 3.13 13.15
N GLU A 367 15.65 3.83 13.96
CA GLU A 367 15.16 3.38 15.27
C GLU A 367 13.87 2.55 15.16
N SER A 368 13.29 2.46 13.98
CA SER A 368 12.06 1.70 13.73
C SER A 368 12.34 0.24 13.37
N ALA A 369 11.33 -0.63 13.56
CA ALA A 369 11.34 -2.00 13.09
C ALA A 369 11.48 -2.11 11.55
N PHE A 370 11.12 -1.05 10.81
CA PHE A 370 11.17 -1.04 9.34
C PHE A 370 12.59 -1.17 8.79
N SER A 371 13.61 -0.70 9.53
CA SER A 371 15.02 -0.81 9.15
C SER A 371 15.67 -2.15 9.57
N ALA A 372 14.94 -3.04 10.28
CA ALA A 372 15.45 -4.35 10.68
C ALA A 372 15.80 -5.23 9.46
N ASP A 373 16.67 -6.22 9.68
CA ASP A 373 17.13 -7.12 8.62
C ASP A 373 16.00 -8.08 8.17
N CYS A 374 15.27 -7.67 7.17
CA CYS A 374 14.31 -8.49 6.44
C CYS A 374 14.08 -7.94 5.03
N SER A 375 13.70 -8.78 4.09
CA SER A 375 13.23 -8.34 2.76
C SER A 375 11.81 -7.79 2.88
N SER A 376 11.64 -6.50 2.69
CA SER A 376 10.36 -5.79 2.79
C SER A 376 10.19 -4.81 1.64
N TRP A 377 8.96 -4.63 1.16
CA TRP A 377 8.60 -3.63 0.17
C TRP A 377 8.73 -2.18 0.68
N TYR A 378 8.99 -2.01 1.98
CA TYR A 378 9.27 -0.72 2.62
C TYR A 378 10.63 -0.14 2.22
N LYS A 379 11.56 -1.01 1.83
CA LYS A 379 12.96 -0.66 1.55
C LYS A 379 13.30 -0.83 0.09
N ASN A 380 14.15 0.06 -0.43
CA ASN A 380 14.79 -0.13 -1.71
C ASN A 380 15.91 -1.19 -1.66
N GLU A 381 16.60 -1.41 -2.77
CA GLU A 381 17.68 -2.41 -2.89
C GLU A 381 18.87 -2.12 -1.97
N ASP A 382 19.12 -0.86 -1.62
CA ASP A 382 20.17 -0.43 -0.70
C ASP A 382 19.76 -0.51 0.78
N GLY A 383 18.52 -0.94 1.06
CA GLY A 383 17.99 -1.05 2.41
C GLY A 383 17.44 0.23 3.01
N LYS A 384 17.38 1.35 2.25
CA LYS A 384 16.77 2.60 2.68
C LYS A 384 15.25 2.44 2.74
N VAL A 385 14.65 2.89 3.85
CA VAL A 385 13.18 2.89 4.02
C VAL A 385 12.58 4.07 3.26
N ILE A 386 11.90 3.81 2.16
CA ILE A 386 11.37 4.83 1.25
C ILE A 386 9.84 4.97 1.31
N ASN A 387 9.13 4.03 1.92
CA ASN A 387 7.68 4.02 1.94
C ASN A 387 7.08 4.57 3.24
N ASN A 388 7.63 4.20 4.40
CA ASN A 388 7.00 4.44 5.69
C ASN A 388 7.33 5.81 6.26
N TRP A 389 6.33 6.42 6.91
CA TRP A 389 6.49 7.56 7.80
C TRP A 389 7.21 7.13 9.08
N SER A 390 8.02 8.00 9.66
CA SER A 390 8.84 7.70 10.84
C SER A 390 8.15 7.93 12.19
N GLY A 391 7.07 8.72 12.18
CA GLY A 391 6.33 9.16 13.37
C GLY A 391 4.90 8.62 13.42
N ASN A 392 4.11 9.18 14.32
CA ASN A 392 2.67 8.98 14.40
C ASN A 392 1.89 9.99 13.53
N VAL A 393 0.54 9.88 13.50
CA VAL A 393 -0.29 10.78 12.69
C VAL A 393 -0.31 12.19 13.26
N ALA A 394 -0.31 12.34 14.60
CA ALA A 394 -0.34 13.65 15.25
C ALA A 394 0.91 14.50 14.92
N GLU A 395 2.09 13.88 14.85
CA GLU A 395 3.33 14.54 14.41
C GLU A 395 3.23 15.01 12.96
N TYR A 396 2.64 14.20 12.10
CA TYR A 396 2.43 14.59 10.70
C TYR A 396 1.43 15.75 10.57
N GLN A 397 0.35 15.73 11.35
CA GLN A 397 -0.63 16.80 11.41
C GLN A 397 0.00 18.14 11.84
N ASP A 398 0.90 18.10 12.82
CA ASP A 398 1.60 19.30 13.28
C ASP A 398 2.50 19.88 12.18
N LEU A 399 3.23 19.01 11.43
CA LEU A 399 4.11 19.42 10.34
C LEU A 399 3.36 19.98 9.12
N THR A 400 2.15 19.49 8.87
CA THR A 400 1.35 19.86 7.69
C THR A 400 0.26 20.88 7.99
N ARG A 401 0.16 21.36 9.24
CA ARG A 401 -0.88 22.29 9.70
C ARG A 401 -0.89 23.59 8.88
N THR A 402 0.28 24.12 8.57
CA THR A 402 0.46 25.41 7.88
C THR A 402 1.43 25.26 6.72
N LEU A 403 1.09 25.89 5.59
CA LEU A 403 2.02 26.03 4.48
C LEU A 403 3.10 27.06 4.83
N GLU A 404 4.31 26.59 5.11
CA GLU A 404 5.45 27.46 5.41
C GLU A 404 6.11 27.95 4.09
N LEU A 405 5.80 29.18 3.67
CA LEU A 405 6.31 29.72 2.43
C LEU A 405 7.84 29.87 2.41
N ALA A 406 8.46 29.93 3.58
CA ALA A 406 9.93 29.98 3.72
C ALA A 406 10.61 28.68 3.25
N ASP A 407 9.87 27.57 3.23
CA ASP A 407 10.36 26.26 2.78
C ASP A 407 10.38 26.15 1.24
N TYR A 408 9.85 27.15 0.56
CA TYR A 408 9.74 27.19 -0.90
C TYR A 408 10.50 28.36 -1.50
N GLY A 409 11.17 28.12 -2.61
CA GLY A 409 11.57 29.19 -3.54
C GLY A 409 10.29 29.77 -4.15
N VAL A 410 9.79 30.88 -3.59
CA VAL A 410 8.60 31.56 -4.12
C VAL A 410 9.05 32.49 -5.23
N ALA A 411 8.97 32.03 -6.50
CA ALA A 411 9.39 32.79 -7.69
C ALA A 411 8.20 33.44 -8.43
#